data_1da60ba50f41cf37253cea30928e6bc8
#
_entry.id   1da60ba50f41cf37253cea30928e6bc8
#
_cell.length_a   1.000
_cell.length_b   1.000
_cell.length_c   1.000
_cell.angle_alpha   90.00
_cell.angle_beta   90.00
_cell.angle_gamma   90.00
#
_symmetry.space_group_name_H-M   'P 1'
#
loop_
_entity.id
_entity.type
_entity.pdbx_description
1 polymer ?
#
loop_
_entity_poly.entity_id
_entity_poly.type
_entity_poly.pdbx_seq_one_letter_code
_entity_poly.pdbx_strand_id
1 'polypeptide(L)'
;MLSAILLIPAATGALAITGLRLRQRRRYRRLESQQRDWITQYGAAMDLPQALPEPVPDFQPRIAVLPQPLPTPAFDALREAALRCQHAERSYFPAHKQGGTVAYEDLHRLAPEIVAFYQSGYVRRLCSAVIGQPVAPTPIHDQSSCSLLFYDRPRDHIGWHYDHNFYNGRHFTVLLPLVNRHLKEDRLSSAQLLIRQDGHERAIPTPPNTLIVFEGARVFHKVTRLEANELRIVLSMTFCTHPQASLLKGALRRCKDVAYFGIRALWT
;
A
#
# COMPACT_ATOMS: atom_id res chain seq x y z
N MET A 1 -1.31 53.43 -12.24
CA MET A 1 -2.09 52.44 -13.05
C MET A 1 -1.43 51.08 -13.18
N LEU A 2 -0.13 50.89 -12.97
CA LEU A 2 0.55 49.59 -13.05
C LEU A 2 0.24 48.63 -11.90
N SER A 3 -0.13 49.09 -10.71
CA SER A 3 -0.39 48.23 -9.55
C SER A 3 -1.72 47.45 -9.64
N ALA A 4 -2.69 47.88 -10.44
CA ALA A 4 -3.98 47.18 -10.58
C ALA A 4 -3.91 46.02 -11.55
N ILE A 5 -2.97 46.04 -12.49
CA ILE A 5 -2.85 44.98 -13.56
C ILE A 5 -2.22 43.71 -13.00
N LEU A 6 -1.41 43.78 -11.96
CA LEU A 6 -0.77 42.62 -11.31
C LEU A 6 -1.65 41.92 -10.25
N LEU A 7 -2.69 42.60 -9.74
CA LEU A 7 -3.60 42.03 -8.73
C LEU A 7 -4.65 41.08 -9.30
N ILE A 8 -5.06 41.25 -10.54
CA ILE A 8 -6.12 40.44 -11.18
C ILE A 8 -5.64 39.00 -11.41
N PRO A 9 -4.46 38.71 -12.03
CA PRO A 9 -4.00 37.36 -12.21
C PRO A 9 -3.66 36.65 -10.89
N ALA A 10 -3.24 37.38 -9.84
CA ALA A 10 -3.00 36.79 -8.53
C ALA A 10 -4.30 36.39 -7.83
N ALA A 11 -5.35 37.17 -7.95
CA ALA A 11 -6.67 36.89 -7.37
C ALA A 11 -7.35 35.71 -8.10
N THR A 12 -7.27 35.63 -9.44
CA THR A 12 -7.82 34.52 -10.23
C THR A 12 -7.06 33.21 -9.95
N GLY A 13 -5.74 33.28 -9.80
CA GLY A 13 -4.92 32.13 -9.40
C GLY A 13 -5.28 31.63 -7.99
N ALA A 14 -5.46 32.51 -7.02
CA ALA A 14 -5.86 32.17 -5.66
C ALA A 14 -7.26 31.53 -5.61
N LEU A 15 -8.22 32.07 -6.36
CA LEU A 15 -9.57 31.51 -6.47
C LEU A 15 -9.57 30.12 -7.13
N ALA A 16 -8.78 29.91 -8.17
CA ALA A 16 -8.64 28.63 -8.83
C ALA A 16 -8.03 27.58 -7.90
N ILE A 17 -6.97 27.92 -7.16
CA ILE A 17 -6.33 27.06 -6.16
C ILE A 17 -7.31 26.72 -5.02
N THR A 18 -8.06 27.71 -4.55
CA THR A 18 -9.06 27.50 -3.49
C THR A 18 -10.19 26.59 -3.97
N GLY A 19 -10.68 26.78 -5.20
CA GLY A 19 -11.67 25.92 -5.83
C GLY A 19 -11.21 24.48 -5.98
N LEU A 20 -9.95 24.28 -6.41
CA LEU A 20 -9.33 22.95 -6.51
C LEU A 20 -9.24 22.28 -5.12
N ARG A 21 -8.76 22.99 -4.10
CA ARG A 21 -8.66 22.50 -2.72
C ARG A 21 -10.02 22.10 -2.15
N LEU A 22 -11.07 22.88 -2.43
CA LEU A 22 -12.43 22.57 -1.99
C LEU A 22 -12.98 21.30 -2.68
N ARG A 23 -12.76 21.15 -4.00
CA ARG A 23 -13.14 19.95 -4.75
C ARG A 23 -12.42 18.71 -4.19
N GLN A 24 -11.12 18.81 -3.96
CA GLN A 24 -10.31 17.73 -3.40
C GLN A 24 -10.79 17.35 -1.99
N ARG A 25 -11.06 18.33 -1.09
CA ARG A 25 -11.61 18.05 0.25
C ARG A 25 -12.97 17.36 0.19
N ARG A 26 -13.87 17.78 -0.75
CA ARG A 26 -15.18 17.12 -0.94
C ARG A 26 -15.01 15.67 -1.42
N ARG A 27 -14.08 15.44 -2.32
CA ARG A 27 -13.76 14.09 -2.82
C ARG A 27 -13.26 13.19 -1.69
N TYR A 28 -12.31 13.64 -0.87
CA TYR A 28 -11.82 12.86 0.27
C TYR A 28 -12.91 12.55 1.28
N ARG A 29 -13.74 13.52 1.64
CA ARG A 29 -14.86 13.25 2.53
C ARG A 29 -15.83 12.20 1.99
N ARG A 30 -16.05 12.18 0.68
CA ARG A 30 -16.88 11.17 0.02
C ARG A 30 -16.21 9.80 0.10
N LEU A 31 -14.92 9.70 -0.18
CA LEU A 31 -14.17 8.43 -0.08
C LEU A 31 -14.13 7.92 1.37
N GLU A 32 -13.92 8.80 2.35
CA GLU A 32 -13.97 8.43 3.78
C GLU A 32 -15.36 7.96 4.21
N SER A 33 -16.43 8.56 3.67
CA SER A 33 -17.80 8.08 3.91
C SER A 33 -18.00 6.68 3.31
N GLN A 34 -17.60 6.48 2.07
CA GLN A 34 -17.68 5.16 1.42
C GLN A 34 -16.86 4.10 2.17
N GLN A 35 -15.68 4.45 2.68
CA GLN A 35 -14.89 3.53 3.51
C GLN A 35 -15.66 3.05 4.74
N ARG A 36 -16.35 3.95 5.45
CA ARG A 36 -17.17 3.57 6.62
C ARG A 36 -18.28 2.59 6.23
N ASP A 37 -18.94 2.86 5.11
CA ASP A 37 -20.01 1.99 4.60
C ASP A 37 -19.44 0.60 4.27
N TRP A 38 -18.31 0.52 3.62
CA TRP A 38 -17.65 -0.76 3.28
C TRP A 38 -17.09 -1.50 4.49
N ILE A 39 -16.51 -0.80 5.47
CA ILE A 39 -16.09 -1.43 6.73
C ILE A 39 -17.29 -2.10 7.41
N THR A 40 -18.44 -1.47 7.40
CA THR A 40 -19.67 -2.04 7.95
C THR A 40 -20.16 -3.24 7.13
N GLN A 41 -20.20 -3.08 5.80
CA GLN A 41 -20.73 -4.10 4.89
C GLN A 41 -19.84 -5.34 4.79
N TYR A 42 -18.55 -5.13 4.58
CA TYR A 42 -17.58 -6.22 4.33
C TYR A 42 -16.86 -6.68 5.59
N GLY A 43 -16.75 -5.82 6.61
CA GLY A 43 -16.09 -6.16 7.86
C GLY A 43 -16.75 -7.32 8.60
N ALA A 44 -18.08 -7.33 8.64
CA ALA A 44 -18.83 -8.45 9.22
C ALA A 44 -18.73 -9.73 8.37
N ALA A 45 -18.71 -9.59 7.04
CA ALA A 45 -18.64 -10.73 6.12
C ALA A 45 -17.28 -11.43 6.12
N MET A 46 -16.20 -10.70 6.47
CA MET A 46 -14.84 -11.28 6.54
C MET A 46 -14.61 -12.12 7.79
N ASP A 47 -15.48 -12.03 8.80
CA ASP A 47 -15.34 -12.76 10.07
C ASP A 47 -13.91 -12.72 10.65
N LEU A 48 -13.37 -11.50 10.74
CA LEU A 48 -12.02 -11.30 11.26
C LEU A 48 -11.96 -11.61 12.77
N PRO A 49 -10.90 -12.26 13.25
CA PRO A 49 -10.79 -12.66 14.65
C PRO A 49 -10.88 -11.47 15.61
N GLN A 50 -11.55 -11.67 16.74
CA GLN A 50 -11.54 -10.71 17.84
C GLN A 50 -10.19 -10.71 18.56
N ALA A 51 -9.62 -11.89 18.79
CA ALA A 51 -8.30 -12.09 19.38
C ALA A 51 -7.20 -11.95 18.33
N LEU A 52 -6.03 -11.55 18.76
CA LEU A 52 -4.82 -11.58 17.94
C LEU A 52 -4.19 -12.98 18.00
N PRO A 53 -3.45 -13.38 16.95
CA PRO A 53 -2.68 -14.62 16.98
C PRO A 53 -1.60 -14.56 18.06
N GLU A 54 -1.36 -15.69 18.71
CA GLU A 54 -0.31 -15.85 19.70
C GLU A 54 0.62 -17.01 19.31
N PRO A 55 1.94 -16.83 19.46
CA PRO A 55 2.62 -15.61 19.90
C PRO A 55 2.68 -14.52 18.81
N VAL A 56 2.64 -13.26 19.23
CA VAL A 56 2.95 -12.15 18.32
C VAL A 56 4.46 -12.15 18.04
N PRO A 57 4.92 -12.15 16.78
CA PRO A 57 6.34 -12.21 16.45
C PRO A 57 7.09 -10.94 16.90
N ASP A 58 8.34 -11.10 17.28
CA ASP A 58 9.23 -9.99 17.60
C ASP A 58 9.51 -9.12 16.37
N PHE A 59 9.40 -7.81 16.52
CA PHE A 59 9.77 -6.82 15.51
C PHE A 59 11.27 -6.51 15.58
N GLN A 60 12.11 -7.53 15.32
CA GLN A 60 13.57 -7.44 15.46
C GLN A 60 14.26 -7.97 14.20
N PRO A 61 15.26 -7.27 13.71
CA PRO A 61 15.55 -5.84 13.85
C PRO A 61 14.81 -5.02 12.79
N ARG A 62 13.61 -4.54 13.06
CA ARG A 62 12.75 -3.71 12.19
C ARG A 62 11.94 -4.47 11.14
N ILE A 63 11.81 -5.79 11.27
CA ILE A 63 10.96 -6.64 10.45
C ILE A 63 10.39 -7.77 11.29
N ALA A 64 9.14 -8.12 11.04
CA ALA A 64 8.49 -9.30 11.59
C ALA A 64 7.75 -10.05 10.48
N VAL A 65 7.68 -11.36 10.62
CA VAL A 65 6.96 -12.25 9.69
C VAL A 65 6.00 -13.10 10.49
N LEU A 66 4.72 -13.04 10.16
CA LEU A 66 3.66 -13.78 10.82
C LEU A 66 2.97 -14.68 9.80
N PRO A 67 3.14 -16.00 9.89
CA PRO A 67 2.45 -16.93 9.01
C PRO A 67 0.96 -17.05 9.39
N GLN A 68 0.10 -17.18 8.39
CA GLN A 68 -1.32 -17.48 8.50
C GLN A 68 -2.11 -16.59 9.49
N PRO A 69 -1.98 -15.25 9.44
CA PRO A 69 -2.68 -14.36 10.37
C PRO A 69 -4.19 -14.31 10.15
N LEU A 70 -4.68 -14.80 9.01
CA LEU A 70 -6.09 -14.74 8.66
C LEU A 70 -6.70 -16.11 8.57
N PRO A 71 -7.96 -16.29 9.04
CA PRO A 71 -8.77 -17.46 8.74
C PRO A 71 -8.94 -17.64 7.24
N THR A 72 -9.05 -18.88 6.80
CA THR A 72 -9.21 -19.22 5.37
C THR A 72 -10.31 -18.43 4.67
N PRO A 73 -11.55 -18.28 5.21
CA PRO A 73 -12.60 -17.54 4.53
C PRO A 73 -12.24 -16.06 4.30
N ALA A 74 -11.64 -15.40 5.30
CA ALA A 74 -11.21 -14.01 5.18
C ALA A 74 -10.09 -13.84 4.16
N PHE A 75 -9.12 -14.75 4.17
CA PHE A 75 -8.02 -14.74 3.22
C PHE A 75 -8.51 -15.00 1.78
N ASP A 76 -9.39 -15.96 1.59
CA ASP A 76 -9.96 -16.30 0.29
C ASP A 76 -10.76 -15.13 -0.30
N ALA A 77 -11.56 -14.45 0.50
CA ALA A 77 -12.28 -13.26 0.07
C ALA A 77 -11.34 -12.16 -0.46
N LEU A 78 -10.21 -11.91 0.22
CA LEU A 78 -9.20 -10.95 -0.23
C LEU A 78 -8.49 -11.42 -1.51
N ARG A 79 -8.17 -12.70 -1.59
CA ARG A 79 -7.53 -13.28 -2.79
C ARG A 79 -8.43 -13.17 -4.00
N GLU A 80 -9.71 -13.50 -3.86
CA GLU A 80 -10.71 -13.38 -4.93
C GLU A 80 -10.90 -11.92 -5.36
N ALA A 81 -11.00 -10.99 -4.39
CA ALA A 81 -11.07 -9.57 -4.68
C ALA A 81 -9.86 -9.09 -5.49
N ALA A 82 -8.65 -9.53 -5.13
CA ALA A 82 -7.43 -9.20 -5.86
C ALA A 82 -7.41 -9.80 -7.27
N LEU A 83 -7.87 -11.04 -7.44
CA LEU A 83 -7.94 -11.71 -8.76
C LEU A 83 -8.96 -11.05 -9.70
N ARG A 84 -9.99 -10.39 -9.18
CA ARG A 84 -10.91 -9.58 -9.99
C ARG A 84 -10.29 -8.28 -10.51
N CYS A 85 -9.19 -7.81 -9.91
CA CYS A 85 -8.51 -6.58 -10.31
C CYS A 85 -7.60 -6.79 -11.53
N GLN A 86 -8.16 -7.13 -12.69
CA GLN A 86 -7.40 -7.51 -13.90
C GLN A 86 -6.68 -6.35 -14.61
N HIS A 87 -6.97 -5.10 -14.26
CA HIS A 87 -6.46 -3.90 -14.94
C HIS A 87 -5.52 -3.10 -14.04
N ALA A 88 -4.43 -3.73 -13.61
CA ALA A 88 -3.36 -3.02 -12.93
C ALA A 88 -2.64 -2.06 -13.90
N GLU A 89 -2.46 -0.81 -13.47
CA GLU A 89 -1.60 0.11 -14.21
C GLU A 89 -0.17 -0.37 -14.16
N ARG A 90 0.43 -0.55 -15.33
CA ARG A 90 1.82 -1.00 -15.39
C ARG A 90 2.75 0.20 -15.29
N SER A 91 3.69 0.11 -14.37
CA SER A 91 4.80 1.04 -14.29
C SER A 91 6.09 0.36 -14.73
N TYR A 92 6.86 1.09 -15.51
CA TYR A 92 8.18 0.69 -15.94
C TYR A 92 9.16 1.82 -15.66
N PHE A 93 10.00 1.63 -14.66
CA PHE A 93 11.15 2.46 -14.41
C PHE A 93 12.39 1.61 -14.70
N PRO A 94 13.16 1.93 -15.75
CA PRO A 94 14.36 1.16 -16.10
C PRO A 94 15.24 0.92 -14.88
N ALA A 95 15.67 -0.34 -14.69
CA ALA A 95 16.49 -0.82 -13.58
C ALA A 95 15.87 -0.72 -12.16
N HIS A 96 14.68 -0.14 -11.99
CA HIS A 96 14.09 0.01 -10.66
C HIS A 96 12.80 -0.78 -10.48
N LYS A 97 11.81 -0.65 -11.38
CA LYS A 97 10.51 -1.32 -11.23
C LYS A 97 9.93 -1.71 -12.59
N GLN A 98 9.46 -2.95 -12.65
CA GLN A 98 8.59 -3.44 -13.71
C GLN A 98 7.48 -4.27 -13.06
N GLY A 99 6.22 -3.93 -13.33
CA GLY A 99 5.08 -4.64 -12.75
C GLY A 99 3.80 -3.82 -12.84
N GLY A 100 2.69 -4.43 -12.46
CA GLY A 100 1.37 -3.80 -12.36
C GLY A 100 1.11 -3.26 -10.95
N THR A 101 0.30 -2.21 -10.84
CA THR A 101 -0.15 -1.67 -9.56
C THR A 101 -1.61 -1.24 -9.68
N VAL A 102 -2.43 -1.61 -8.71
CA VAL A 102 -3.76 -1.03 -8.50
C VAL A 102 -3.64 -0.08 -7.32
N ALA A 103 -3.86 1.21 -7.56
CA ALA A 103 -3.72 2.26 -6.57
C ALA A 103 -4.86 2.25 -5.55
N TYR A 104 -4.69 2.92 -4.42
CA TYR A 104 -5.68 2.96 -3.34
C TYR A 104 -7.06 3.45 -3.82
N GLU A 105 -7.10 4.50 -4.63
CA GLU A 105 -8.34 5.02 -5.18
C GLU A 105 -9.06 4.01 -6.08
N ASP A 106 -8.31 3.27 -6.89
CA ASP A 106 -8.88 2.24 -7.75
C ASP A 106 -9.41 1.05 -6.93
N LEU A 107 -8.76 0.70 -5.82
CA LEU A 107 -9.26 -0.33 -4.91
C LEU A 107 -10.63 0.03 -4.32
N HIS A 108 -10.90 1.31 -4.06
CA HIS A 108 -12.23 1.75 -3.61
C HIS A 108 -13.35 1.37 -4.59
N ARG A 109 -13.04 1.25 -5.85
CA ARG A 109 -14.00 0.90 -6.90
C ARG A 109 -13.98 -0.58 -7.26
N LEU A 110 -12.79 -1.19 -7.28
CA LEU A 110 -12.60 -2.53 -7.83
C LEU A 110 -12.61 -3.63 -6.78
N ALA A 111 -12.19 -3.33 -5.56
CA ALA A 111 -12.03 -4.29 -4.45
C ALA A 111 -12.29 -3.63 -3.09
N PRO A 112 -13.53 -3.17 -2.82
CA PRO A 112 -13.88 -2.52 -1.56
C PRO A 112 -13.66 -3.42 -0.33
N GLU A 113 -13.65 -4.74 -0.50
CA GLU A 113 -13.30 -5.72 0.55
C GLU A 113 -11.86 -5.50 1.04
N ILE A 114 -10.93 -5.24 0.13
CA ILE A 114 -9.52 -4.95 0.48
C ILE A 114 -9.42 -3.63 1.25
N VAL A 115 -10.19 -2.63 0.85
CA VAL A 115 -10.24 -1.35 1.58
C VAL A 115 -10.80 -1.53 2.98
N ALA A 116 -11.90 -2.31 3.11
CA ALA A 116 -12.50 -2.63 4.41
C ALA A 116 -11.51 -3.39 5.31
N PHE A 117 -10.78 -4.36 4.76
CA PHE A 117 -9.73 -5.08 5.47
C PHE A 117 -8.62 -4.14 5.97
N TYR A 118 -8.05 -3.32 5.10
CA TYR A 118 -7.00 -2.36 5.45
C TYR A 118 -7.41 -1.41 6.58
N GLN A 119 -8.66 -0.94 6.56
CA GLN A 119 -9.22 -0.03 7.55
C GLN A 119 -9.77 -0.73 8.80
N SER A 120 -9.75 -2.06 8.84
CA SER A 120 -10.33 -2.84 9.94
C SER A 120 -9.59 -2.61 11.26
N GLY A 121 -10.34 -2.71 12.36
CA GLY A 121 -9.77 -2.69 13.71
C GLY A 121 -8.81 -3.86 13.96
N TYR A 122 -9.05 -5.00 13.33
CA TYR A 122 -8.18 -6.18 13.46
C TYR A 122 -6.77 -5.91 12.94
N VAL A 123 -6.62 -5.47 11.68
CA VAL A 123 -5.32 -5.22 11.07
C VAL A 123 -4.56 -4.14 11.83
N ARG A 124 -5.25 -3.08 12.26
CA ARG A 124 -4.64 -2.02 13.06
C ARG A 124 -4.11 -2.54 14.41
N ARG A 125 -4.91 -3.35 15.14
CA ARG A 125 -4.46 -3.95 16.41
C ARG A 125 -3.29 -4.90 16.19
N LEU A 126 -3.36 -5.74 15.16
CA LEU A 126 -2.29 -6.68 14.82
C LEU A 126 -0.98 -5.97 14.51
N CYS A 127 -1.01 -4.97 13.62
CA CYS A 127 0.18 -4.16 13.31
C CYS A 127 0.72 -3.42 14.55
N SER A 128 -0.17 -2.88 15.40
CA SER A 128 0.25 -2.20 16.63
C SER A 128 0.92 -3.16 17.62
N ALA A 129 0.41 -4.38 17.76
CA ALA A 129 0.98 -5.41 18.63
C ALA A 129 2.36 -5.86 18.11
N VAL A 130 2.49 -6.18 16.81
CA VAL A 130 3.76 -6.57 16.19
C VAL A 130 4.81 -5.48 16.32
N ILE A 131 4.45 -4.22 16.10
CA ILE A 131 5.37 -3.07 16.13
C ILE A 131 5.71 -2.65 17.59
N GLY A 132 4.88 -3.02 18.55
CA GLY A 132 5.02 -2.66 19.96
C GLY A 132 4.59 -1.21 20.27
N GLN A 133 3.85 -0.56 19.38
CA GLN A 133 3.30 0.80 19.58
C GLN A 133 2.07 1.05 18.71
N PRO A 134 1.17 1.97 19.10
CA PRO A 134 -0.01 2.30 18.33
C PRO A 134 0.34 2.83 16.94
N VAL A 135 -0.30 2.26 15.92
CA VAL A 135 -0.22 2.75 14.53
C VAL A 135 -1.62 2.92 13.94
N ALA A 136 -1.70 3.76 12.93
CA ALA A 136 -2.90 3.99 12.14
C ALA A 136 -2.59 3.84 10.65
N PRO A 137 -3.60 3.48 9.82
CA PRO A 137 -3.49 3.56 8.38
C PRO A 137 -3.00 4.94 7.93
N THR A 138 -2.17 4.98 6.89
CA THR A 138 -1.76 6.26 6.29
C THR A 138 -2.95 6.93 5.61
N PRO A 139 -2.92 8.27 5.44
CA PRO A 139 -4.09 9.02 4.96
C PRO A 139 -4.56 8.61 3.57
N ILE A 140 -5.87 8.70 3.34
CA ILE A 140 -6.56 8.31 2.10
C ILE A 140 -6.02 9.00 0.84
N HIS A 141 -5.39 10.15 0.98
CA HIS A 141 -4.81 10.90 -0.13
C HIS A 141 -3.41 10.43 -0.55
N ASP A 142 -2.88 9.39 0.08
CA ASP A 142 -1.65 8.71 -0.36
C ASP A 142 -2.02 7.46 -1.16
N GLN A 143 -1.75 7.47 -2.46
CA GLN A 143 -2.11 6.37 -3.37
C GLN A 143 -1.37 5.07 -3.04
N SER A 144 -0.28 5.16 -2.28
CA SER A 144 0.47 4.00 -1.80
C SER A 144 0.00 3.48 -0.44
N SER A 145 -1.01 4.11 0.18
CA SER A 145 -1.55 3.69 1.50
C SER A 145 -2.01 2.24 1.49
N CYS A 146 -2.68 1.84 0.42
CA CYS A 146 -3.10 0.48 0.18
C CYS A 146 -3.07 0.24 -1.33
N SER A 147 -2.38 -0.78 -1.79
CA SER A 147 -2.26 -1.08 -3.21
C SER A 147 -2.07 -2.57 -3.45
N LEU A 148 -2.48 -3.05 -4.62
CA LEU A 148 -2.11 -4.37 -5.09
C LEU A 148 -0.92 -4.25 -6.03
N LEU A 149 0.09 -5.06 -5.78
CA LEU A 149 1.27 -5.18 -6.62
C LEU A 149 1.16 -6.47 -7.42
N PHE A 150 1.15 -6.33 -8.74
CA PHE A 150 1.04 -7.44 -9.69
C PHE A 150 2.39 -7.72 -10.34
N TYR A 151 2.83 -8.96 -10.23
CA TYR A 151 3.94 -9.53 -10.98
C TYR A 151 3.32 -10.69 -11.77
N ASP A 152 3.02 -10.44 -13.04
CA ASP A 152 2.26 -11.34 -13.91
C ASP A 152 2.93 -11.56 -15.27
N ARG A 153 4.09 -10.93 -15.48
CA ARG A 153 4.89 -11.08 -16.69
C ARG A 153 6.33 -11.45 -16.33
N PRO A 154 7.00 -12.23 -17.18
CA PRO A 154 8.42 -12.53 -17.00
C PRO A 154 9.24 -11.25 -16.81
N ARG A 155 10.17 -11.28 -15.87
CA ARG A 155 11.05 -10.18 -15.45
C ARG A 155 10.38 -9.06 -14.64
N ASP A 156 9.13 -9.16 -14.27
CA ASP A 156 8.53 -8.23 -13.29
C ASP A 156 9.30 -8.30 -11.98
N HIS A 157 9.67 -7.13 -11.45
CA HIS A 157 10.53 -6.99 -10.28
C HIS A 157 10.44 -5.60 -9.65
N ILE A 158 10.99 -5.45 -8.45
CA ILE A 158 11.34 -4.15 -7.86
C ILE A 158 12.80 -4.23 -7.41
N GLY A 159 13.65 -3.31 -7.88
CA GLY A 159 15.04 -3.19 -7.51
C GLY A 159 15.24 -2.80 -6.05
N TRP A 160 16.49 -2.75 -5.61
CA TRP A 160 16.86 -2.32 -4.26
C TRP A 160 16.40 -0.90 -3.97
N HIS A 161 15.63 -0.72 -2.86
CA HIS A 161 15.13 0.58 -2.43
C HIS A 161 14.81 0.61 -0.94
N TYR A 162 14.61 1.80 -0.43
CA TYR A 162 13.90 2.10 0.81
C TYR A 162 12.54 2.69 0.45
N ASP A 163 11.52 2.43 1.25
CA ASP A 163 10.25 3.14 1.13
C ASP A 163 10.38 4.58 1.64
N HIS A 164 9.64 5.49 1.02
CA HIS A 164 9.64 6.89 1.43
C HIS A 164 8.70 7.12 2.61
N ASN A 165 9.21 7.75 3.67
CA ASN A 165 8.38 8.22 4.77
C ASN A 165 8.05 9.71 4.59
N PHE A 166 6.79 9.99 4.25
CA PHE A 166 6.27 11.35 4.11
C PHE A 166 5.57 11.88 5.37
N TYR A 167 5.59 11.14 6.46
CA TYR A 167 4.91 11.44 7.72
C TYR A 167 5.90 11.88 8.80
N ASN A 168 5.37 12.46 9.89
CA ASN A 168 6.22 12.96 10.98
C ASN A 168 6.66 11.85 11.93
N GLY A 169 5.96 10.71 11.96
CA GLY A 169 6.29 9.56 12.78
C GLY A 169 7.05 8.48 12.03
N ARG A 170 7.12 7.30 12.64
CA ARG A 170 7.62 6.09 11.98
C ARG A 170 6.60 5.61 10.96
N HIS A 171 7.10 5.06 9.86
CA HIS A 171 6.31 4.54 8.76
C HIS A 171 6.64 3.06 8.53
N PHE A 172 5.60 2.25 8.39
CA PHE A 172 5.71 0.81 8.26
C PHE A 172 5.02 0.35 7.00
N THR A 173 5.68 -0.55 6.31
CA THR A 173 5.13 -1.28 5.17
C THR A 173 4.68 -2.65 5.66
N VAL A 174 3.47 -3.02 5.26
CA VAL A 174 2.84 -4.29 5.62
C VAL A 174 2.46 -5.01 4.33
N LEU A 175 3.10 -6.13 4.06
CA LEU A 175 2.83 -6.94 2.89
C LEU A 175 2.04 -8.19 3.26
N LEU A 176 1.03 -8.51 2.45
CA LEU A 176 0.28 -9.75 2.53
C LEU A 176 0.24 -10.38 1.12
N PRO A 177 1.08 -11.37 0.82
CA PRO A 177 0.99 -12.13 -0.42
C PRO A 177 -0.37 -12.83 -0.50
N LEU A 178 -1.17 -12.49 -1.51
CA LEU A 178 -2.47 -13.10 -1.79
C LEU A 178 -2.35 -14.25 -2.78
N VAL A 179 -1.46 -14.10 -3.77
CA VAL A 179 -1.09 -15.13 -4.73
C VAL A 179 0.43 -15.16 -4.85
N ASN A 180 1.01 -16.34 -4.81
CA ASN A 180 2.44 -16.54 -5.06
C ASN A 180 2.64 -17.97 -5.52
N ARG A 181 2.61 -18.21 -6.83
CA ARG A 181 2.66 -19.58 -7.38
C ARG A 181 3.22 -19.64 -8.79
N HIS A 182 3.74 -20.81 -9.13
CA HIS A 182 3.90 -21.24 -10.51
C HIS A 182 2.55 -21.74 -11.06
N LEU A 183 2.24 -21.45 -12.33
CA LEU A 183 0.91 -21.76 -12.92
C LEU A 183 0.74 -23.20 -13.37
N LYS A 184 1.84 -23.94 -13.56
CA LYS A 184 1.85 -25.31 -14.06
C LYS A 184 2.44 -26.32 -13.07
N GLU A 185 3.11 -25.85 -12.03
CA GLU A 185 3.80 -26.67 -11.03
C GLU A 185 3.31 -26.33 -9.64
N ASP A 186 3.30 -27.29 -8.73
CA ASP A 186 2.93 -27.08 -7.32
C ASP A 186 4.13 -26.54 -6.53
N ARG A 187 4.47 -25.27 -6.81
CA ARG A 187 5.52 -24.53 -6.11
C ARG A 187 5.19 -23.03 -6.06
N LEU A 188 5.87 -22.33 -5.18
CA LEU A 188 5.86 -20.87 -5.18
C LEU A 188 6.55 -20.33 -6.44
N SER A 189 6.30 -19.05 -6.75
CA SER A 189 7.08 -18.36 -7.78
C SER A 189 8.55 -18.24 -7.39
N SER A 190 9.42 -18.06 -8.36
CA SER A 190 10.86 -17.82 -8.18
C SER A 190 11.14 -16.43 -7.58
N ALA A 191 10.17 -15.50 -7.68
CA ALA A 191 10.34 -14.14 -7.19
C ALA A 191 10.40 -14.08 -5.65
N GLN A 192 11.52 -13.59 -5.13
CA GLN A 192 11.83 -13.52 -3.70
C GLN A 192 11.81 -12.09 -3.20
N LEU A 193 11.29 -11.87 -2.01
CA LEU A 193 11.53 -10.66 -1.23
C LEU A 193 12.88 -10.81 -0.54
N LEU A 194 13.85 -9.99 -0.93
CA LEU A 194 15.17 -9.95 -0.30
C LEU A 194 15.30 -8.66 0.51
N ILE A 195 15.90 -8.78 1.69
CA ILE A 195 16.32 -7.65 2.51
C ILE A 195 17.84 -7.68 2.66
N ARG A 196 18.43 -6.49 2.83
CA ARG A 196 19.84 -6.38 3.19
C ARG A 196 19.96 -5.87 4.63
N GLN A 197 20.64 -6.65 5.44
CA GLN A 197 20.85 -6.39 6.83
C GLN A 197 22.30 -6.73 7.19
N ASP A 198 23.00 -5.81 7.85
CA ASP A 198 24.41 -5.98 8.28
C ASP A 198 25.34 -6.44 7.13
N GLY A 199 25.10 -5.90 5.92
CA GLY A 199 25.84 -6.25 4.71
C GLY A 199 25.44 -7.56 4.03
N HIS A 200 24.58 -8.37 4.63
CA HIS A 200 24.14 -9.67 4.10
C HIS A 200 22.74 -9.59 3.49
N GLU A 201 22.52 -10.32 2.40
CA GLU A 201 21.20 -10.50 1.79
C GLU A 201 20.48 -11.70 2.45
N ARG A 202 19.23 -11.48 2.84
CA ARG A 202 18.37 -12.52 3.41
C ARG A 202 17.06 -12.58 2.65
N ALA A 203 16.66 -13.78 2.24
CA ALA A 203 15.34 -14.02 1.68
C ALA A 203 14.29 -14.08 2.79
N ILE A 204 13.18 -13.40 2.58
CA ILE A 204 12.01 -13.45 3.45
C ILE A 204 10.99 -14.36 2.78
N PRO A 205 10.55 -15.45 3.44
CA PRO A 205 9.51 -16.30 2.92
C PRO A 205 8.21 -15.53 2.67
N THR A 206 7.61 -15.72 1.51
CA THR A 206 6.38 -15.02 1.11
C THR A 206 5.29 -15.98 0.60
N PRO A 207 5.00 -17.11 1.29
CA PRO A 207 3.84 -17.90 0.93
C PRO A 207 2.55 -17.10 1.09
N PRO A 208 1.48 -17.45 0.40
CA PRO A 208 0.18 -16.82 0.59
C PRO A 208 -0.26 -16.84 2.06
N ASN A 209 -1.02 -15.83 2.50
CA ASN A 209 -1.42 -15.64 3.89
C ASN A 209 -0.24 -15.53 4.87
N THR A 210 0.80 -14.79 4.49
CA THR A 210 1.91 -14.42 5.39
C THR A 210 1.95 -12.92 5.53
N LEU A 211 1.83 -12.39 6.75
CA LEU A 211 1.95 -10.96 7.00
C LEU A 211 3.42 -10.62 7.27
N ILE A 212 3.95 -9.68 6.50
CA ILE A 212 5.32 -9.19 6.65
C ILE A 212 5.22 -7.71 7.01
N VAL A 213 5.70 -7.34 8.20
CA VAL A 213 5.68 -5.96 8.69
C VAL A 213 7.10 -5.47 8.81
N PHE A 214 7.44 -4.34 8.21
CA PHE A 214 8.78 -3.76 8.33
C PHE A 214 8.79 -2.23 8.28
N GLU A 215 9.83 -1.62 8.84
CA GLU A 215 10.05 -0.17 8.78
C GLU A 215 10.67 0.19 7.41
N GLY A 216 9.81 0.49 6.42
CA GLY A 216 10.21 0.60 5.00
C GLY A 216 11.33 1.58 4.74
N ALA A 217 11.38 2.72 5.47
CA ALA A 217 12.45 3.70 5.35
C ALA A 217 13.80 3.26 5.98
N ARG A 218 13.85 2.10 6.62
CA ARG A 218 15.03 1.58 7.33
C ARG A 218 15.46 0.19 6.86
N VAL A 219 14.59 -0.53 6.17
CA VAL A 219 14.88 -1.87 5.63
C VAL A 219 15.13 -1.74 4.14
N PHE A 220 16.37 -1.95 3.71
CA PHE A 220 16.73 -1.95 2.30
C PHE A 220 16.29 -3.26 1.68
N HIS A 221 15.41 -3.22 0.67
CA HIS A 221 14.74 -4.42 0.17
C HIS A 221 14.52 -4.38 -1.35
N LYS A 222 14.31 -5.56 -1.94
CA LYS A 222 13.95 -5.75 -3.35
C LYS A 222 13.01 -6.95 -3.52
N VAL A 223 12.35 -7.02 -4.68
CA VAL A 223 11.72 -8.24 -5.19
C VAL A 223 12.47 -8.68 -6.43
N THR A 224 12.96 -9.91 -6.45
CA THR A 224 13.67 -10.48 -7.59
C THR A 224 12.74 -10.68 -8.78
N ARG A 225 13.31 -10.98 -9.94
CA ARG A 225 12.53 -11.12 -11.19
C ARG A 225 11.64 -12.35 -11.15
N LEU A 226 10.41 -12.17 -11.65
CA LEU A 226 9.47 -13.25 -11.91
C LEU A 226 9.91 -14.02 -13.17
N GLU A 227 9.72 -15.34 -13.15
CA GLU A 227 9.92 -16.21 -14.31
C GLU A 227 8.64 -16.41 -15.13
N ALA A 228 8.76 -17.14 -16.24
CA ALA A 228 7.62 -17.47 -17.07
C ALA A 228 6.67 -18.46 -16.35
N ASN A 229 5.38 -18.36 -16.64
CA ASN A 229 4.32 -19.18 -16.00
C ASN A 229 4.22 -18.98 -14.48
N GLU A 230 4.53 -17.82 -13.98
CA GLU A 230 4.38 -17.48 -12.58
C GLU A 230 3.43 -16.30 -12.38
N LEU A 231 2.77 -16.30 -11.23
CA LEU A 231 1.88 -15.21 -10.80
C LEU A 231 2.15 -14.89 -9.34
N ARG A 232 2.37 -13.60 -9.06
CA ARG A 232 2.49 -13.09 -7.70
C ARG A 232 1.66 -11.82 -7.57
N ILE A 233 0.74 -11.81 -6.60
CA ILE A 233 -0.08 -10.65 -6.24
C ILE A 233 0.11 -10.40 -4.75
N VAL A 234 0.53 -9.18 -4.41
CA VAL A 234 0.81 -8.79 -3.02
C VAL A 234 -0.05 -7.59 -2.67
N LEU A 235 -0.80 -7.69 -1.58
CA LEU A 235 -1.42 -6.54 -0.95
C LEU A 235 -0.36 -5.81 -0.14
N SER A 236 -0.09 -4.56 -0.52
CA SER A 236 0.82 -3.65 0.15
C SER A 236 0.01 -2.58 0.88
N MET A 237 0.19 -2.50 2.18
CA MET A 237 -0.48 -1.55 3.07
C MET A 237 0.56 -0.74 3.82
N THR A 238 0.23 0.49 4.18
CA THR A 238 1.15 1.33 4.97
C THR A 238 0.48 1.88 6.22
N PHE A 239 1.25 1.87 7.30
CA PHE A 239 0.83 2.36 8.60
C PHE A 239 1.85 3.36 9.14
N CYS A 240 1.43 4.27 10.00
CA CYS A 240 2.33 5.23 10.62
C CYS A 240 1.90 5.54 12.06
N THR A 241 2.86 5.97 12.87
CA THR A 241 2.57 6.40 14.25
C THR A 241 1.90 7.79 14.29
N HIS A 242 2.25 8.67 13.34
CA HIS A 242 1.69 10.03 13.24
C HIS A 242 1.38 10.34 11.77
N PRO A 243 0.10 10.36 11.37
CA PRO A 243 -0.31 10.53 9.97
C PRO A 243 -0.17 11.96 9.44
N GLN A 244 0.29 12.89 10.26
CA GLN A 244 0.52 14.27 9.86
C GLN A 244 1.80 14.39 9.03
N ALA A 245 1.78 15.25 8.03
CA ALA A 245 2.92 15.56 7.18
C ALA A 245 3.13 17.09 7.13
N SER A 246 4.39 17.51 7.05
CA SER A 246 4.70 18.91 6.74
C SER A 246 4.29 19.25 5.29
N LEU A 247 4.15 20.54 4.98
CA LEU A 247 3.79 21.00 3.63
C LEU A 247 4.78 20.49 2.57
N LEU A 248 6.08 20.51 2.90
CA LEU A 248 7.14 20.03 2.00
C LEU A 248 7.01 18.53 1.76
N LYS A 249 6.85 17.73 2.82
CA LYS A 249 6.65 16.27 2.70
C LYS A 249 5.39 15.95 1.90
N GLY A 250 4.32 16.73 2.08
CA GLY A 250 3.09 16.58 1.30
C GLY A 250 3.28 16.88 -0.19
N ALA A 251 4.08 17.88 -0.55
CA ALA A 251 4.43 18.19 -1.94
C ALA A 251 5.29 17.07 -2.56
N LEU A 252 6.33 16.62 -1.87
CA LEU A 252 7.19 15.51 -2.33
C LEU A 252 6.39 14.22 -2.54
N ARG A 253 5.45 13.90 -1.65
CA ARG A 253 4.54 12.76 -1.81
C ARG A 253 3.73 12.87 -3.10
N ARG A 254 3.16 14.04 -3.40
CA ARG A 254 2.42 14.26 -4.65
C ARG A 254 3.30 14.06 -5.88
N CYS A 255 4.54 14.55 -5.86
CA CYS A 255 5.48 14.30 -6.95
C CYS A 255 5.73 12.79 -7.15
N LYS A 256 5.92 12.05 -6.05
CA LYS A 256 6.04 10.59 -6.09
C LYS A 256 4.77 9.96 -6.70
N ASP A 257 3.58 10.34 -6.22
CA ASP A 257 2.32 9.77 -6.71
C ASP A 257 2.15 9.99 -8.21
N VAL A 258 2.50 11.19 -8.73
CA VAL A 258 2.50 11.47 -10.17
C VAL A 258 3.49 10.57 -10.91
N ALA A 259 4.68 10.38 -10.38
CA ALA A 259 5.70 9.55 -11.01
C ALA A 259 5.29 8.07 -11.09
N TYR A 260 4.57 7.54 -10.08
CA TYR A 260 4.18 6.14 -10.01
C TYR A 260 2.80 5.83 -10.59
N PHE A 261 1.86 6.77 -10.50
CA PHE A 261 0.44 6.58 -10.87
C PHE A 261 -0.01 7.54 -11.99
N GLY A 262 0.91 8.32 -12.55
CA GLY A 262 0.64 9.26 -13.64
C GLY A 262 -0.03 10.57 -13.20
N ILE A 263 -0.29 11.45 -14.19
CA ILE A 263 -0.84 12.80 -13.95
C ILE A 263 -2.19 12.76 -13.21
N ARG A 264 -2.94 11.67 -13.30
CA ARG A 264 -4.20 11.47 -12.55
C ARG A 264 -4.01 11.61 -11.05
N ALA A 265 -2.86 11.23 -10.50
CA ALA A 265 -2.54 11.39 -9.09
C ALA A 265 -2.44 12.85 -8.62
N LEU A 266 -2.37 13.83 -9.53
CA LEU A 266 -2.49 15.26 -9.17
C LEU A 266 -3.90 15.65 -8.78
N TRP A 267 -4.89 14.93 -9.26
CA TRP A 267 -6.30 15.23 -9.06
C TRP A 267 -6.93 14.43 -7.92
N THR A 268 -6.12 13.56 -7.30
CA THR A 268 -6.50 12.70 -6.17
C THR A 268 -5.98 13.18 -4.80
#